data_6785cd75a71de6ec80e8b231a0c7d847
#
_entry.id   6785cd75a71de6ec80e8b231a0c7d847
#
_cell.length_a   1.000
_cell.length_b   1.000
_cell.length_c   1.000
_cell.angle_alpha   90.00
_cell.angle_beta   90.00
_cell.angle_gamma   90.00
#
_symmetry.space_group_name_H-M   'P 1'
#
loop_
_entity.id
_entity.type
_entity.pdbx_description
1 polymer ?
#
loop_
_entity_poly.entity_id
_entity_poly.type
_entity_poly.pdbx_seq_one_letter_code
_entity_poly.pdbx_strand_id
1 'polypeptide(L)'
;HRAIIDPLTGPMPYQGRELAFKLGLKGKQVSQFAKIFMGLATIFLERDLALIEINPLVITKDDDLICLDGKLGVDSNALFRQPEMREMHDPSQEDPREAQAAQWELNYVALDGNIGCMVNGAGLAMGTMDIVKLHGGEPANFLDVGGGATKERVTEAFKIILSDENVSAVLVNIFGGIVRCDLIADGIIGAVEEVGVNVPVVVRLEGNNAELGTKKLADSGLNIIAAKSLTDAAKQVVAAAEAK
;
A
#
# COMPACT_ATOMS: atom_id res chain seq x y z
N HIS A 1 26.84 -3.69 5.54
CA HIS A 1 27.49 -4.30 4.38
C HIS A 1 26.46 -4.72 3.36
N ARG A 2 26.83 -4.69 2.07
CA ARG A 2 25.94 -5.10 0.98
C ARG A 2 26.70 -5.86 -0.10
N ALA A 3 26.01 -6.75 -0.81
CA ALA A 3 26.44 -7.37 -2.04
C ALA A 3 25.29 -7.29 -3.06
N ILE A 4 25.61 -6.98 -4.30
CA ILE A 4 24.62 -6.93 -5.38
C ILE A 4 24.66 -8.28 -6.08
N ILE A 5 23.50 -8.91 -6.22
CA ILE A 5 23.34 -10.13 -7.02
C ILE A 5 22.92 -9.70 -8.43
N ASP A 6 23.73 -10.08 -9.41
CA ASP A 6 23.38 -9.82 -10.81
C ASP A 6 22.25 -10.78 -11.23
N PRO A 7 21.15 -10.29 -11.79
CA PRO A 7 20.00 -11.12 -12.18
C PRO A 7 20.34 -12.18 -13.25
N LEU A 8 21.34 -11.92 -14.07
CA LEU A 8 21.73 -12.83 -15.17
C LEU A 8 22.61 -13.98 -14.70
N THR A 9 23.54 -13.70 -13.78
CA THR A 9 24.48 -14.71 -13.27
C THR A 9 24.00 -15.38 -11.98
N GLY A 10 23.03 -14.75 -11.29
CA GLY A 10 22.53 -15.22 -10.01
C GLY A 10 23.50 -15.02 -8.84
N PRO A 11 23.16 -15.58 -7.67
CA PRO A 11 24.01 -15.51 -6.49
C PRO A 11 25.25 -16.38 -6.63
N MET A 12 26.36 -15.90 -6.09
CA MET A 12 27.64 -16.62 -6.12
C MET A 12 28.19 -16.86 -4.70
N PRO A 13 28.72 -18.05 -4.39
CA PRO A 13 29.18 -18.35 -3.02
C PRO A 13 30.27 -17.41 -2.49
N TYR A 14 31.09 -16.79 -3.38
CA TYR A 14 32.11 -15.83 -2.95
C TYR A 14 31.50 -14.58 -2.33
N GLN A 15 30.30 -14.13 -2.80
CA GLN A 15 29.59 -12.98 -2.24
C GLN A 15 29.18 -13.22 -0.78
N GLY A 16 28.68 -14.42 -0.48
CA GLY A 16 28.38 -14.82 0.89
C GLY A 16 29.63 -14.85 1.77
N ARG A 17 30.75 -15.38 1.26
CA ARG A 17 32.02 -15.38 2.02
C ARG A 17 32.56 -13.98 2.25
N GLU A 18 32.50 -13.11 1.26
CA GLU A 18 32.91 -11.71 1.40
C GLU A 18 32.10 -10.97 2.45
N LEU A 19 30.77 -11.13 2.44
CA LEU A 19 29.90 -10.57 3.46
C LEU A 19 30.20 -11.13 4.86
N ALA A 20 30.43 -12.45 4.96
CA ALA A 20 30.80 -13.10 6.20
C ALA A 20 32.08 -12.49 6.83
N PHE A 21 33.10 -12.26 6.01
CA PHE A 21 34.32 -11.60 6.47
C PHE A 21 34.11 -10.17 6.89
N LYS A 22 33.27 -9.40 6.16
CA LYS A 22 32.90 -8.03 6.51
C LYS A 22 32.13 -7.95 7.84
N LEU A 23 31.35 -8.99 8.16
CA LEU A 23 30.62 -9.14 9.42
C LEU A 23 31.53 -9.63 10.58
N GLY A 24 32.79 -9.94 10.31
CA GLY A 24 33.74 -10.44 11.31
C GLY A 24 33.61 -11.94 11.62
N LEU A 25 32.83 -12.68 10.85
CA LEU A 25 32.68 -14.14 11.00
C LEU A 25 33.97 -14.88 10.68
N LYS A 26 34.19 -16.02 11.36
CA LYS A 26 35.44 -16.76 11.29
C LYS A 26 35.23 -18.28 11.16
N GLY A 27 36.26 -18.98 10.70
CA GLY A 27 36.27 -20.45 10.66
C GLY A 27 35.03 -21.02 9.92
N LYS A 28 34.34 -21.96 10.56
CA LYS A 28 33.18 -22.65 10.00
C LYS A 28 31.97 -21.68 9.74
N GLN A 29 31.89 -20.58 10.49
CA GLN A 29 30.81 -19.59 10.32
C GLN A 29 30.80 -18.99 8.91
N VAL A 30 31.96 -18.78 8.28
CA VAL A 30 32.06 -18.25 6.92
C VAL A 30 31.40 -19.18 5.90
N SER A 31 31.62 -20.48 6.03
CA SER A 31 30.99 -21.48 5.13
C SER A 31 29.49 -21.63 5.41
N GLN A 32 29.10 -21.57 6.66
CA GLN A 32 27.67 -21.61 7.05
C GLN A 32 26.92 -20.36 6.53
N PHE A 33 27.50 -19.17 6.71
CA PHE A 33 26.91 -17.93 6.20
C PHE A 33 26.79 -17.96 4.67
N ALA A 34 27.82 -18.44 3.98
CA ALA A 34 27.76 -18.58 2.52
C ALA A 34 26.63 -19.53 2.08
N LYS A 35 26.37 -20.62 2.81
CA LYS A 35 25.24 -21.52 2.54
C LYS A 35 23.91 -20.85 2.79
N ILE A 36 23.76 -20.12 3.92
CA ILE A 36 22.55 -19.34 4.26
C ILE A 36 22.31 -18.31 3.14
N PHE A 37 23.32 -17.52 2.78
CA PHE A 37 23.22 -16.52 1.70
C PHE A 37 22.72 -17.13 0.38
N MET A 38 23.31 -18.25 -0.04
CA MET A 38 22.89 -18.94 -1.26
C MET A 38 21.46 -19.47 -1.16
N GLY A 39 21.09 -20.08 -0.02
CA GLY A 39 19.73 -20.57 0.22
C GLY A 39 18.69 -19.46 0.18
N LEU A 40 18.96 -18.34 0.86
CA LEU A 40 18.05 -17.17 0.86
C LEU A 40 17.91 -16.58 -0.54
N ALA A 41 18.99 -16.43 -1.28
CA ALA A 41 18.95 -15.92 -2.65
C ALA A 41 18.19 -16.86 -3.61
N THR A 42 18.33 -18.17 -3.42
CA THR A 42 17.61 -19.17 -4.21
C THR A 42 16.12 -19.12 -3.94
N ILE A 43 15.69 -19.15 -2.67
CA ILE A 43 14.26 -19.10 -2.32
C ILE A 43 13.64 -17.77 -2.73
N PHE A 44 14.38 -16.66 -2.64
CA PHE A 44 13.93 -15.34 -3.08
C PHE A 44 13.51 -15.36 -4.56
N LEU A 45 14.35 -15.97 -5.42
CA LEU A 45 14.08 -16.06 -6.85
C LEU A 45 13.00 -17.11 -7.19
N GLU A 46 13.08 -18.31 -6.59
CA GLU A 46 12.18 -19.43 -6.93
C GLU A 46 10.76 -19.23 -6.41
N ARG A 47 10.59 -18.47 -5.33
CA ARG A 47 9.29 -18.23 -4.68
C ARG A 47 8.74 -16.83 -4.94
N ASP A 48 9.35 -16.08 -5.87
CA ASP A 48 8.92 -14.71 -6.21
C ASP A 48 8.79 -13.82 -4.97
N LEU A 49 9.82 -13.81 -4.11
CA LEU A 49 9.79 -12.97 -2.92
C LEU A 49 10.14 -11.53 -3.26
N ALA A 50 9.45 -10.58 -2.62
CA ALA A 50 9.79 -9.16 -2.63
C ALA A 50 10.73 -8.78 -1.49
N LEU A 51 10.68 -9.54 -0.39
CA LEU A 51 11.52 -9.39 0.80
C LEU A 51 11.82 -10.76 1.41
N ILE A 52 13.03 -10.92 1.89
CA ILE A 52 13.39 -11.97 2.85
C ILE A 52 14.35 -11.38 3.88
N GLU A 53 14.01 -11.51 5.16
CA GLU A 53 14.78 -11.02 6.29
C GLU A 53 15.00 -12.13 7.30
N ILE A 54 16.23 -12.29 7.77
CA ILE A 54 16.57 -13.16 8.90
C ILE A 54 17.00 -12.27 10.06
N ASN A 55 16.20 -12.23 11.12
CA ASN A 55 16.44 -11.38 12.26
C ASN A 55 15.82 -11.99 13.54
N PRO A 56 16.66 -12.49 14.50
CA PRO A 56 18.11 -12.46 14.42
C PRO A 56 18.76 -13.66 13.70
N LEU A 57 19.94 -13.44 13.12
CA LEU A 57 20.90 -14.48 12.82
C LEU A 57 21.86 -14.58 14.00
N VAL A 58 21.88 -15.72 14.68
CA VAL A 58 22.62 -15.88 15.94
C VAL A 58 23.82 -16.80 15.83
N ILE A 59 24.86 -16.56 16.63
CA ILE A 59 25.99 -17.43 16.82
C ILE A 59 25.78 -18.20 18.12
N THR A 60 25.79 -19.52 18.04
CA THR A 60 25.65 -20.38 19.23
C THR A 60 26.95 -20.49 20.02
N LYS A 61 26.89 -21.12 21.21
CA LYS A 61 28.07 -21.43 22.03
C LYS A 61 29.07 -22.36 21.33
N ASP A 62 28.58 -23.14 20.37
CA ASP A 62 29.38 -24.08 19.57
C ASP A 62 29.87 -23.45 18.25
N ASP A 63 29.82 -22.13 18.14
CA ASP A 63 30.20 -21.35 16.96
C ASP A 63 29.41 -21.68 15.70
N ASP A 64 28.17 -22.14 15.82
CA ASP A 64 27.27 -22.37 14.70
C ASP A 64 26.35 -21.18 14.45
N LEU A 65 26.02 -20.92 13.16
CA LEU A 65 25.03 -19.92 12.77
C LEU A 65 23.63 -20.54 12.69
N ILE A 66 22.67 -19.89 13.35
CA ILE A 66 21.26 -20.29 13.30
C ILE A 66 20.42 -19.09 12.87
N CYS A 67 19.58 -19.29 11.85
CA CYS A 67 18.47 -18.40 11.53
C CYS A 67 17.38 -18.65 12.56
N LEU A 68 17.21 -17.75 13.50
CA LEU A 68 16.27 -17.94 14.62
C LEU A 68 14.85 -17.59 14.20
N ASP A 69 14.70 -16.55 13.40
CA ASP A 69 13.42 -16.09 12.85
C ASP A 69 13.61 -15.59 11.41
N GLY A 70 12.53 -15.62 10.64
CA GLY A 70 12.54 -15.17 9.24
C GLY A 70 11.23 -14.55 8.82
N LYS A 71 11.31 -13.38 8.19
CA LYS A 71 10.18 -12.69 7.57
C LYS A 71 10.28 -12.81 6.06
N LEU A 72 9.23 -13.33 5.44
CA LEU A 72 9.14 -13.48 3.99
C LEU A 72 7.94 -12.69 3.47
N GLY A 73 8.19 -11.81 2.49
CA GLY A 73 7.15 -11.12 1.73
C GLY A 73 7.13 -11.66 0.30
N VAL A 74 6.01 -12.22 -0.11
CA VAL A 74 5.81 -12.73 -1.49
C VAL A 74 5.28 -11.60 -2.36
N ASP A 75 5.74 -11.52 -3.61
CA ASP A 75 5.12 -10.63 -4.60
C ASP A 75 3.68 -11.10 -4.87
N SER A 76 2.70 -10.31 -4.45
CA SER A 76 1.28 -10.64 -4.62
C SER A 76 0.89 -10.84 -6.09
N ASN A 77 1.58 -10.17 -7.02
CA ASN A 77 1.37 -10.34 -8.45
C ASN A 77 1.81 -11.72 -8.98
N ALA A 78 2.66 -12.43 -8.23
CA ALA A 78 3.13 -13.76 -8.58
C ALA A 78 2.35 -14.90 -7.91
N LEU A 79 1.43 -14.62 -6.99
CA LEU A 79 0.69 -15.64 -6.22
C LEU A 79 -0.10 -16.61 -7.09
N PHE A 80 -0.48 -16.22 -8.32
CA PHE A 80 -1.16 -17.12 -9.26
C PHE A 80 -0.31 -18.33 -9.65
N ARG A 81 1.01 -18.22 -9.60
CA ARG A 81 1.97 -19.29 -9.88
C ARG A 81 2.67 -19.87 -8.64
N GLN A 82 2.33 -19.33 -7.46
CA GLN A 82 2.87 -19.76 -6.16
C GLN A 82 1.73 -20.23 -5.21
N PRO A 83 0.98 -21.30 -5.55
CA PRO A 83 -0.19 -21.72 -4.77
C PRO A 83 0.18 -22.12 -3.33
N GLU A 84 1.33 -22.78 -3.12
CA GLU A 84 1.81 -23.16 -1.78
C GLU A 84 2.05 -21.92 -0.90
N MET A 85 2.67 -20.86 -1.48
CA MET A 85 2.93 -19.62 -0.75
C MET A 85 1.64 -18.90 -0.39
N ARG A 86 0.65 -18.94 -1.29
CA ARG A 86 -0.68 -18.37 -1.03
C ARG A 86 -1.40 -19.09 0.12
N GLU A 87 -1.26 -20.43 0.23
CA GLU A 87 -1.85 -21.21 1.32
C GLU A 87 -1.15 -20.97 2.67
N MET A 88 0.13 -20.59 2.66
CA MET A 88 0.90 -20.24 3.85
C MET A 88 0.65 -18.81 4.35
N HIS A 89 -0.12 -18.01 3.62
CA HIS A 89 -0.44 -16.63 4.00
C HIS A 89 -1.15 -16.59 5.36
N ASP A 90 -0.60 -15.80 6.27
CA ASP A 90 -1.16 -15.56 7.59
C ASP A 90 -1.65 -14.10 7.72
N PRO A 91 -2.96 -13.85 7.57
CA PRO A 91 -3.51 -12.50 7.67
C PRO A 91 -3.29 -11.83 9.03
N SER A 92 -2.99 -12.60 10.09
CA SER A 92 -2.72 -12.04 11.43
C SER A 92 -1.41 -11.26 11.50
N GLN A 93 -0.52 -11.43 10.52
CA GLN A 93 0.76 -10.71 10.41
C GLN A 93 0.65 -9.39 9.64
N GLU A 94 -0.51 -9.08 9.07
CA GLU A 94 -0.77 -7.88 8.29
C GLU A 94 -1.53 -6.83 9.11
N ASP A 95 -1.53 -5.58 8.64
CA ASP A 95 -2.47 -4.57 9.16
C ASP A 95 -3.90 -5.04 8.87
N PRO A 96 -4.80 -5.06 9.87
CA PRO A 96 -6.18 -5.53 9.68
C PRO A 96 -6.92 -4.82 8.55
N ARG A 97 -6.60 -3.55 8.29
CA ARG A 97 -7.18 -2.75 7.20
C ARG A 97 -6.67 -3.21 5.84
N GLU A 98 -5.38 -3.58 5.73
CA GLU A 98 -4.79 -4.14 4.51
C GLU A 98 -5.40 -5.50 4.19
N ALA A 99 -5.53 -6.36 5.20
CA ALA A 99 -6.19 -7.66 5.07
C ALA A 99 -7.67 -7.54 4.67
N GLN A 100 -8.40 -6.56 5.22
CA GLN A 100 -9.78 -6.26 4.83
C GLN A 100 -9.86 -5.74 3.38
N ALA A 101 -8.98 -4.83 3.01
CA ALA A 101 -8.93 -4.25 1.66
C ALA A 101 -8.70 -5.32 0.58
N ALA A 102 -7.83 -6.29 0.86
CA ALA A 102 -7.54 -7.40 -0.06
C ALA A 102 -8.79 -8.22 -0.40
N GLN A 103 -9.74 -8.40 0.53
CA GLN A 103 -11.00 -9.12 0.29
C GLN A 103 -11.90 -8.43 -0.76
N TRP A 104 -11.72 -7.11 -0.92
CA TRP A 104 -12.45 -6.29 -1.89
C TRP A 104 -11.64 -5.93 -3.13
N GLU A 105 -10.48 -6.57 -3.32
CA GLU A 105 -9.53 -6.28 -4.39
C GLU A 105 -9.13 -4.79 -4.41
N LEU A 106 -9.01 -4.18 -3.25
CA LEU A 106 -8.51 -2.83 -3.04
C LEU A 106 -7.02 -2.90 -2.70
N ASN A 107 -6.21 -2.04 -3.31
CA ASN A 107 -4.82 -1.88 -2.92
C ASN A 107 -4.74 -0.81 -1.82
N TYR A 108 -4.50 -1.23 -0.59
CA TYR A 108 -4.43 -0.37 0.58
C TYR A 108 -3.08 -0.52 1.29
N VAL A 109 -2.51 0.59 1.72
CA VAL A 109 -1.37 0.62 2.63
C VAL A 109 -1.65 1.66 3.71
N ALA A 110 -1.53 1.27 4.98
CA ALA A 110 -1.68 2.16 6.12
C ALA A 110 -0.47 3.11 6.25
N LEU A 111 -0.73 4.38 6.56
CA LEU A 111 0.27 5.41 6.84
C LEU A 111 -0.09 6.16 8.13
N ASP A 112 0.83 7.00 8.63
CA ASP A 112 0.69 7.66 9.94
C ASP A 112 0.00 9.03 9.89
N GLY A 113 -0.62 9.41 8.78
CA GLY A 113 -1.25 10.71 8.62
C GLY A 113 -2.69 10.80 9.14
N ASN A 114 -3.35 11.91 8.77
CA ASN A 114 -4.73 12.21 9.18
C ASN A 114 -5.67 12.54 7.99
N ILE A 115 -5.18 12.46 6.76
CA ILE A 115 -5.97 12.69 5.56
C ILE A 115 -6.13 11.36 4.82
N GLY A 116 -7.34 10.80 4.86
CA GLY A 116 -7.69 9.62 4.10
C GLY A 116 -7.66 9.90 2.60
N CYS A 117 -7.06 9.01 1.81
CA CYS A 117 -6.94 9.15 0.36
C CYS A 117 -7.61 7.97 -0.35
N MET A 118 -8.50 8.28 -1.32
CA MET A 118 -9.13 7.30 -2.21
C MET A 118 -8.92 7.72 -3.66
N VAL A 119 -8.29 6.89 -4.45
CA VAL A 119 -7.89 7.21 -5.83
C VAL A 119 -8.10 6.02 -6.74
N ASN A 120 -8.29 6.23 -8.03
CA ASN A 120 -8.27 5.17 -9.03
C ASN A 120 -6.98 5.20 -9.85
N GLY A 121 -6.10 4.26 -9.55
CA GLY A 121 -4.80 4.08 -10.18
C GLY A 121 -3.62 4.48 -9.28
N ALA A 122 -2.66 3.57 -9.13
CA ALA A 122 -1.53 3.70 -8.21
C ALA A 122 -0.67 4.94 -8.47
N GLY A 123 -0.41 5.28 -9.74
CA GLY A 123 0.35 6.49 -10.10
C GLY A 123 -0.37 7.78 -9.68
N LEU A 124 -1.72 7.82 -9.85
CA LEU A 124 -2.52 8.96 -9.42
C LEU A 124 -2.57 9.03 -7.88
N ALA A 125 -2.60 7.89 -7.19
CA ALA A 125 -2.56 7.84 -5.72
C ALA A 125 -1.25 8.40 -5.18
N MET A 126 -0.10 7.99 -5.72
CA MET A 126 1.21 8.54 -5.34
C MET A 126 1.27 10.05 -5.56
N GLY A 127 0.88 10.53 -6.76
CA GLY A 127 0.84 11.98 -7.04
C GLY A 127 -0.13 12.75 -6.16
N THR A 128 -1.24 12.13 -5.74
CA THR A 128 -2.20 12.72 -4.80
C THR A 128 -1.60 12.88 -3.41
N MET A 129 -0.90 11.86 -2.91
CA MET A 129 -0.21 11.93 -1.62
C MET A 129 0.91 12.98 -1.64
N ASP A 130 1.69 13.05 -2.72
CA ASP A 130 2.75 14.04 -2.88
C ASP A 130 2.21 15.48 -2.83
N ILE A 131 1.10 15.75 -3.53
CA ILE A 131 0.51 17.10 -3.53
C ILE A 131 -0.13 17.46 -2.18
N VAL A 132 -0.71 16.50 -1.45
CA VAL A 132 -1.19 16.67 -0.08
C VAL A 132 -0.03 17.08 0.83
N LYS A 133 1.09 16.34 0.78
CA LYS A 133 2.31 16.68 1.53
C LYS A 133 2.89 18.03 1.17
N LEU A 134 2.93 18.37 -0.12
CA LEU A 134 3.40 19.67 -0.59
C LEU A 134 2.61 20.84 0.01
N HIS A 135 1.34 20.63 0.32
CA HIS A 135 0.46 21.63 0.97
C HIS A 135 0.38 21.50 2.50
N GLY A 136 1.26 20.71 3.12
CA GLY A 136 1.40 20.58 4.57
C GLY A 136 0.51 19.54 5.21
N GLY A 137 -0.22 18.74 4.44
CA GLY A 137 -1.03 17.64 4.97
C GLY A 137 -0.26 16.32 5.07
N GLU A 138 -0.78 15.40 5.87
CA GLU A 138 -0.20 14.06 6.04
C GLU A 138 -1.20 12.98 5.63
N PRO A 139 -0.93 12.23 4.53
CA PRO A 139 -1.77 11.11 4.11
C PRO A 139 -1.84 10.01 5.16
N ALA A 140 -3.05 9.55 5.47
CA ALA A 140 -3.30 8.44 6.40
C ALA A 140 -3.20 7.07 5.73
N ASN A 141 -3.29 7.03 4.41
CA ASN A 141 -3.22 5.79 3.65
C ASN A 141 -2.91 6.04 2.16
N PHE A 142 -2.37 5.01 1.53
CA PHE A 142 -2.49 4.78 0.10
C PHE A 142 -3.75 3.93 -0.14
N LEU A 143 -4.61 4.30 -1.08
CA LEU A 143 -5.71 3.44 -1.52
C LEU A 143 -6.02 3.65 -3.00
N ASP A 144 -5.89 2.56 -3.76
CA ASP A 144 -6.28 2.48 -5.17
C ASP A 144 -7.50 1.56 -5.32
N VAL A 145 -8.63 2.13 -5.72
CA VAL A 145 -9.87 1.39 -5.97
C VAL A 145 -9.89 0.71 -7.35
N GLY A 146 -8.85 0.92 -8.15
CA GLY A 146 -8.74 0.37 -9.50
C GLY A 146 -9.66 1.03 -10.53
N GLY A 147 -9.52 0.58 -11.78
CA GLY A 147 -10.28 1.13 -12.91
C GLY A 147 -11.74 0.67 -13.00
N GLY A 148 -12.19 -0.28 -12.19
CA GLY A 148 -13.55 -0.84 -12.17
C GLY A 148 -14.30 -0.56 -10.87
N ALA A 149 -14.11 0.61 -10.25
CA ALA A 149 -14.73 0.95 -8.99
C ALA A 149 -16.27 0.87 -9.05
N THR A 150 -16.85 -0.08 -8.31
CA THR A 150 -18.29 -0.20 -8.10
C THR A 150 -18.70 0.56 -6.83
N LYS A 151 -20.02 0.78 -6.65
CA LYS A 151 -20.55 1.38 -5.43
C LYS A 151 -20.09 0.61 -4.18
N GLU A 152 -20.13 -0.72 -4.22
CA GLU A 152 -19.77 -1.60 -3.12
C GLU A 152 -18.29 -1.43 -2.74
N ARG A 153 -17.39 -1.42 -3.73
CA ARG A 153 -15.96 -1.22 -3.50
C ARG A 153 -15.66 0.17 -2.92
N VAL A 154 -16.34 1.21 -3.42
CA VAL A 154 -16.21 2.57 -2.88
C VAL A 154 -16.72 2.62 -1.44
N THR A 155 -17.85 1.97 -1.13
CA THR A 155 -18.38 1.89 0.25
C THR A 155 -17.39 1.24 1.20
N GLU A 156 -16.83 0.08 0.81
CA GLU A 156 -15.86 -0.61 1.65
C GLU A 156 -14.54 0.18 1.80
N ALA A 157 -14.11 0.86 0.74
CA ALA A 157 -12.98 1.77 0.81
C ALA A 157 -13.19 2.90 1.84
N PHE A 158 -14.38 3.52 1.88
CA PHE A 158 -14.71 4.49 2.92
C PHE A 158 -14.71 3.88 4.32
N LYS A 159 -15.30 2.68 4.49
CA LYS A 159 -15.30 1.99 5.79
C LYS A 159 -13.89 1.73 6.29
N ILE A 160 -13.00 1.27 5.41
CA ILE A 160 -11.59 1.00 5.74
C ILE A 160 -10.87 2.30 6.13
N ILE A 161 -10.99 3.37 5.33
CA ILE A 161 -10.37 4.66 5.63
C ILE A 161 -10.85 5.20 6.99
N LEU A 162 -12.16 5.16 7.24
CA LEU A 162 -12.77 5.72 8.44
C LEU A 162 -12.65 4.82 9.69
N SER A 163 -12.17 3.60 9.54
CA SER A 163 -11.78 2.76 10.69
C SER A 163 -10.53 3.27 11.39
N ASP A 164 -9.77 4.16 10.74
CA ASP A 164 -8.67 4.88 11.37
C ASP A 164 -9.21 6.12 12.09
N GLU A 165 -9.16 6.12 13.43
CA GLU A 165 -9.63 7.22 14.27
C GLU A 165 -8.85 8.53 14.08
N ASN A 166 -7.64 8.46 13.50
CA ASN A 166 -6.83 9.63 13.21
C ASN A 166 -7.33 10.40 11.98
N VAL A 167 -8.13 9.77 11.12
CA VAL A 167 -8.63 10.42 9.90
C VAL A 167 -9.59 11.56 10.26
N SER A 168 -9.20 12.76 9.86
CA SER A 168 -9.95 14.00 10.09
C SER A 168 -10.59 14.59 8.83
N ALA A 169 -10.12 14.20 7.64
CA ALA A 169 -10.71 14.54 6.35
C ALA A 169 -10.39 13.46 5.31
N VAL A 170 -11.19 13.36 4.26
CA VAL A 170 -10.98 12.40 3.16
C VAL A 170 -10.85 13.13 1.83
N LEU A 171 -9.83 12.79 1.06
CA LEU A 171 -9.65 13.22 -0.33
C LEU A 171 -9.96 12.08 -1.29
N VAL A 172 -10.97 12.27 -2.12
CA VAL A 172 -11.29 11.37 -3.25
C VAL A 172 -10.83 12.03 -4.53
N ASN A 173 -9.89 11.40 -5.23
CA ASN A 173 -9.36 11.93 -6.49
C ASN A 173 -9.51 10.87 -7.60
N ILE A 174 -10.46 11.09 -8.49
CA ILE A 174 -10.82 10.15 -9.57
C ILE A 174 -10.54 10.76 -10.94
N PHE A 175 -9.83 10.00 -11.76
CA PHE A 175 -9.70 10.27 -13.19
C PHE A 175 -10.53 9.27 -13.98
N GLY A 176 -11.61 9.76 -14.59
CA GLY A 176 -12.52 8.98 -15.44
C GLY A 176 -11.94 8.79 -16.85
N GLY A 177 -11.08 7.81 -17.01
CA GLY A 177 -10.63 7.37 -18.34
C GLY A 177 -11.67 6.42 -18.96
N ILE A 178 -11.57 5.13 -18.60
CA ILE A 178 -12.54 4.10 -18.99
C ILE A 178 -13.81 4.21 -18.13
N VAL A 179 -13.66 4.50 -16.84
CA VAL A 179 -14.76 4.67 -15.89
C VAL A 179 -15.39 6.05 -16.03
N ARG A 180 -16.71 6.12 -15.91
CA ARG A 180 -17.47 7.38 -15.97
C ARG A 180 -17.57 8.02 -14.59
N CYS A 181 -17.20 9.29 -14.51
CA CYS A 181 -17.23 10.06 -13.24
C CYS A 181 -18.63 10.21 -12.64
N ASP A 182 -19.69 10.23 -13.46
CA ASP A 182 -21.06 10.32 -12.97
C ASP A 182 -21.53 9.06 -12.23
N LEU A 183 -21.03 7.87 -12.62
CA LEU A 183 -21.28 6.61 -11.91
C LEU A 183 -20.47 6.54 -10.61
N ILE A 184 -19.24 7.01 -10.64
CA ILE A 184 -18.41 7.12 -9.42
C ILE A 184 -19.05 8.09 -8.42
N ALA A 185 -19.59 9.23 -8.90
CA ALA A 185 -20.28 10.18 -8.03
C ALA A 185 -21.50 9.54 -7.33
N ASP A 186 -22.30 8.75 -8.05
CA ASP A 186 -23.40 8.00 -7.46
C ASP A 186 -22.90 6.99 -6.40
N GLY A 187 -21.78 6.32 -6.69
CA GLY A 187 -21.11 5.41 -5.73
C GLY A 187 -20.63 6.14 -4.47
N ILE A 188 -19.97 7.30 -4.62
CA ILE A 188 -19.50 8.12 -3.50
C ILE A 188 -20.67 8.60 -2.66
N ILE A 189 -21.72 9.15 -3.28
CA ILE A 189 -22.93 9.63 -2.57
C ILE A 189 -23.54 8.49 -1.76
N GLY A 190 -23.80 7.36 -2.40
CA GLY A 190 -24.39 6.22 -1.71
C GLY A 190 -23.50 5.63 -0.61
N ALA A 191 -22.17 5.67 -0.78
CA ALA A 191 -21.23 5.23 0.24
C ALA A 191 -21.21 6.19 1.46
N VAL A 192 -21.17 7.50 1.21
CA VAL A 192 -21.19 8.52 2.27
C VAL A 192 -22.49 8.45 3.08
N GLU A 193 -23.63 8.24 2.43
CA GLU A 193 -24.93 8.04 3.10
C GLU A 193 -24.96 6.75 3.93
N GLU A 194 -24.50 5.62 3.36
CA GLU A 194 -24.54 4.31 4.00
C GLU A 194 -23.61 4.23 5.22
N VAL A 195 -22.42 4.79 5.10
CA VAL A 195 -21.39 4.78 6.16
C VAL A 195 -21.68 5.83 7.23
N GLY A 196 -22.41 6.89 6.90
CA GLY A 196 -22.66 8.01 7.82
C GLY A 196 -21.38 8.81 8.09
N VAL A 197 -20.68 9.21 7.01
CA VAL A 197 -19.38 9.90 7.11
C VAL A 197 -19.51 11.23 7.86
N ASN A 198 -18.77 11.36 8.96
CA ASN A 198 -18.79 12.53 9.85
C ASN A 198 -17.60 13.48 9.66
N VAL A 199 -16.71 13.18 8.71
CA VAL A 199 -15.56 14.02 8.37
C VAL A 199 -15.79 14.70 7.02
N PRO A 200 -15.15 15.85 6.76
CA PRO A 200 -15.23 16.50 5.45
C PRO A 200 -14.68 15.58 4.35
N VAL A 201 -15.41 15.52 3.23
CA VAL A 201 -15.01 14.76 2.04
C VAL A 201 -14.77 15.74 0.90
N VAL A 202 -13.53 15.84 0.45
CA VAL A 202 -13.16 16.62 -0.73
C VAL A 202 -13.06 15.70 -1.93
N VAL A 203 -13.77 16.01 -3.00
CA VAL A 203 -13.83 15.17 -4.21
C VAL A 203 -13.37 15.94 -5.43
N ARG A 204 -12.39 15.41 -6.12
CA ARG A 204 -11.99 15.89 -7.44
C ARG A 204 -12.28 14.81 -8.47
N LEU A 205 -13.07 15.18 -9.47
CA LEU A 205 -13.40 14.36 -10.63
C LEU A 205 -12.83 15.01 -11.89
N GLU A 206 -12.16 14.23 -12.73
CA GLU A 206 -11.68 14.68 -14.02
C GLU A 206 -11.85 13.57 -15.06
N GLY A 207 -12.00 13.95 -16.35
CA GLY A 207 -12.19 13.01 -17.46
C GLY A 207 -13.63 12.83 -17.86
N ASN A 208 -14.00 11.59 -18.23
CA ASN A 208 -15.30 11.29 -18.82
C ASN A 208 -16.47 11.56 -17.86
N ASN A 209 -17.40 12.44 -18.27
CA ASN A 209 -18.57 12.87 -17.49
C ASN A 209 -18.22 13.56 -16.13
N ALA A 210 -17.05 14.19 -16.01
CA ALA A 210 -16.63 14.85 -14.78
C ALA A 210 -17.59 15.99 -14.35
N GLU A 211 -18.04 16.81 -15.30
CA GLU A 211 -18.99 17.90 -15.00
C GLU A 211 -20.32 17.39 -14.44
N LEU A 212 -20.84 16.30 -15.04
CA LEU A 212 -22.08 15.66 -14.56
C LEU A 212 -21.89 15.05 -13.17
N GLY A 213 -20.75 14.37 -12.93
CA GLY A 213 -20.40 13.81 -11.63
C GLY A 213 -20.28 14.91 -10.56
N THR A 214 -19.56 15.99 -10.86
CA THR A 214 -19.40 17.15 -9.96
C THR A 214 -20.74 17.79 -9.62
N LYS A 215 -21.63 17.93 -10.59
CA LYS A 215 -22.98 18.44 -10.34
C LYS A 215 -23.80 17.53 -9.43
N LYS A 216 -23.76 16.21 -9.63
CA LYS A 216 -24.43 15.24 -8.75
C LYS A 216 -23.93 15.34 -7.31
N LEU A 217 -22.62 15.45 -7.10
CA LEU A 217 -22.02 15.64 -5.77
C LEU A 217 -22.54 16.95 -5.10
N ALA A 218 -22.57 18.05 -5.85
CA ALA A 218 -23.08 19.33 -5.34
C ALA A 218 -24.58 19.30 -5.00
N ASP A 219 -25.38 18.59 -5.81
CA ASP A 219 -26.83 18.48 -5.61
C ASP A 219 -27.23 17.45 -4.54
N SER A 220 -26.28 16.64 -4.02
CA SER A 220 -26.56 15.57 -3.04
C SER A 220 -26.98 16.06 -1.67
N GLY A 221 -26.66 17.31 -1.31
CA GLY A 221 -26.91 17.86 0.03
C GLY A 221 -25.99 17.32 1.13
N LEU A 222 -25.03 16.47 0.79
CA LEU A 222 -24.04 15.92 1.71
C LEU A 222 -22.87 16.89 1.93
N ASN A 223 -22.12 16.70 3.02
CA ASN A 223 -20.93 17.49 3.32
C ASN A 223 -19.75 17.09 2.40
N ILE A 224 -19.95 17.28 1.10
CA ILE A 224 -18.97 16.98 0.05
C ILE A 224 -18.54 18.28 -0.61
N ILE A 225 -17.22 18.48 -0.66
CA ILE A 225 -16.60 19.66 -1.26
C ILE A 225 -16.07 19.26 -2.64
N ALA A 226 -16.64 19.80 -3.71
CA ALA A 226 -16.19 19.52 -5.09
C ALA A 226 -15.03 20.45 -5.45
N ALA A 227 -13.85 19.87 -5.68
CA ALA A 227 -12.63 20.58 -6.06
C ALA A 227 -12.46 20.67 -7.59
N LYS A 228 -11.88 21.80 -8.04
CA LYS A 228 -11.70 22.10 -9.47
C LYS A 228 -10.40 21.54 -10.09
N SER A 229 -9.39 21.35 -9.27
CA SER A 229 -8.09 20.81 -9.67
C SER A 229 -7.48 20.00 -8.56
N LEU A 230 -6.42 19.23 -8.85
CA LEU A 230 -5.71 18.46 -7.83
C LEU A 230 -5.09 19.35 -6.75
N THR A 231 -4.49 20.48 -7.15
CA THR A 231 -3.94 21.46 -6.21
C THR A 231 -5.03 22.09 -5.34
N ASP A 232 -6.20 22.40 -5.91
CA ASP A 232 -7.36 22.93 -5.19
C ASP A 232 -7.87 21.89 -4.18
N ALA A 233 -7.98 20.63 -4.60
CA ALA A 233 -8.40 19.53 -3.75
C ALA A 233 -7.46 19.32 -2.55
N ALA A 234 -6.14 19.35 -2.79
CA ALA A 234 -5.15 19.23 -1.73
C ALA A 234 -5.25 20.38 -0.71
N LYS A 235 -5.35 21.62 -1.17
CA LYS A 235 -5.52 22.79 -0.28
C LYS A 235 -6.79 22.69 0.55
N GLN A 236 -7.90 22.31 -0.07
CA GLN A 236 -9.18 22.21 0.62
C GLN A 236 -9.21 21.10 1.65
N VAL A 237 -8.64 19.92 1.33
CA VAL A 237 -8.61 18.80 2.28
C VAL A 237 -7.68 19.07 3.46
N VAL A 238 -6.53 19.72 3.22
CA VAL A 238 -5.61 20.11 4.30
C VAL A 238 -6.29 21.12 5.23
N ALA A 239 -6.89 22.18 4.67
CA ALA A 239 -7.63 23.17 5.47
C ALA A 239 -8.80 22.54 6.24
N ALA A 240 -9.50 21.57 5.65
CA ALA A 240 -10.60 20.86 6.30
C ALA A 240 -10.11 19.94 7.44
N ALA A 241 -8.93 19.33 7.29
CA ALA A 241 -8.32 18.49 8.33
C ALA A 241 -7.80 19.31 9.52
N GLU A 242 -7.34 20.54 9.30
CA GLU A 242 -6.86 21.47 10.35
C GLU A 242 -8.00 22.13 11.12
N ALA A 243 -9.19 22.22 10.55
CA ALA A 243 -10.34 22.91 11.16
C ALA A 243 -11.04 22.08 12.27
N LYS A 244 -10.59 20.86 12.53
CA LYS A 244 -11.12 19.92 13.52
C LYS A 244 -10.29 19.95 14.80
#